data_443f30bc0ab415586dee5167ec09fa73
#
_entry.id   443f30bc0ab415586dee5167ec09fa73
#
_cell.length_a   1.000
_cell.length_b   1.000
_cell.length_c   1.000
_cell.angle_alpha   90.00
_cell.angle_beta   90.00
_cell.angle_gamma   90.00
#
_symmetry.space_group_name_H-M   'P 1'
#
loop_
_entity.id
_entity.type
_entity.pdbx_description
1 polymer ?
#
loop_
_entity_poly.entity_id
_entity_poly.type
_entity_poly.pdbx_seq_one_letter_code
_entity_poly.pdbx_strand_id
1 'polypeptide(L)'
;MDIPVNAAKPGRRRYLTLVMIFITVVICYVDRANLAVASAHIQEEFGITKAEMGYVFSAFAWLYTLCQIPGGWFLDRVGSRVTYFIAIFGWSVATLFQGFATGLMSLIGLRAITGIFEAPAFPTNNRMVTSWFPEHERASAVGFYTSGQFVGLAFLTPLLIWIQEVLSWHWVFIVTGGIGIIWSLIWFKVYQPPRLTKGISKAELDYIRDGGGLVDGDAPVKKEARQPLTAKDWKLVFHRKLIGVYLGQFAVASTLWFFLTWFPNYLTQEKGITALKAGFMTTVPFLAAFVGVLLSGWVADLLVRKGFSLGFARKTPIICGLLISTCIMGANYTNDPMMIMCLMALAFFGNGFASITWSLVSSLAPMRLIGLTGGVFNFAGGLGGITVPLVVGYLAQGYGFAPALVYISAVALIGALSYILLVGDVKRVG
;
A
#
# COMPACT_ATOMS: atom_id res chain seq x y z
N MET A 1 18.86 15.18 -34.21
CA MET A 1 18.22 16.33 -33.55
C MET A 1 19.22 16.90 -32.58
N ASP A 2 19.84 18.01 -32.97
CA ASP A 2 20.87 18.67 -32.17
C ASP A 2 20.22 19.30 -30.93
N ILE A 3 20.61 18.82 -29.76
CA ILE A 3 20.22 19.42 -28.49
C ILE A 3 21.00 20.76 -28.41
N PRO A 4 20.32 21.91 -28.25
CA PRO A 4 21.03 23.18 -28.14
C PRO A 4 21.92 23.16 -26.88
N VAL A 5 23.21 23.40 -27.11
CA VAL A 5 24.33 23.29 -26.12
C VAL A 5 24.24 24.29 -24.94
N ASN A 6 23.14 25.05 -24.82
CA ASN A 6 22.96 26.09 -23.78
C ASN A 6 21.62 25.98 -23.01
N ALA A 7 21.03 24.80 -22.88
CA ALA A 7 19.86 24.63 -22.02
C ALA A 7 20.30 24.69 -20.54
N ALA A 8 19.85 25.71 -19.82
CA ALA A 8 20.05 25.81 -18.38
C ALA A 8 19.60 24.49 -17.71
N LYS A 9 20.45 23.92 -16.84
CA LYS A 9 20.15 22.66 -16.16
C LYS A 9 18.80 22.78 -15.43
N PRO A 10 17.89 21.80 -15.55
CA PRO A 10 16.61 21.85 -14.86
C PRO A 10 16.83 21.93 -13.36
N GLY A 11 16.04 22.73 -12.66
CA GLY A 11 16.04 22.85 -11.21
C GLY A 11 15.71 21.50 -10.51
N ARG A 12 15.69 21.52 -9.19
CA ARG A 12 15.47 20.33 -8.35
C ARG A 12 14.22 20.42 -7.45
N ARG A 13 13.31 21.34 -7.73
CA ARG A 13 12.10 21.55 -6.92
C ARG A 13 11.16 20.34 -6.93
N ARG A 14 11.10 19.60 -8.04
CA ARG A 14 10.33 18.36 -8.14
C ARG A 14 10.73 17.32 -7.09
N TYR A 15 12.02 17.25 -6.74
CA TYR A 15 12.49 16.31 -5.72
C TYR A 15 12.05 16.69 -4.30
N LEU A 16 11.87 17.97 -3.99
CA LEU A 16 11.28 18.38 -2.72
C LEU A 16 9.84 17.85 -2.59
N THR A 17 9.04 18.00 -3.65
CA THR A 17 7.69 17.42 -3.68
C THR A 17 7.73 15.91 -3.50
N LEU A 18 8.67 15.22 -4.15
CA LEU A 18 8.83 13.77 -4.02
C LEU A 18 9.16 13.34 -2.59
N VAL A 19 10.08 14.06 -1.92
CA VAL A 19 10.41 13.81 -0.51
C VAL A 19 9.20 14.06 0.40
N MET A 20 8.42 15.10 0.13
CA MET A 20 7.19 15.36 0.90
C MET A 20 6.17 14.24 0.74
N ILE A 21 5.99 13.70 -0.48
CA ILE A 21 5.13 12.54 -0.72
C ILE A 21 5.66 11.31 0.02
N PHE A 22 6.97 11.06 -0.03
CA PHE A 22 7.62 9.96 0.68
C PHE A 22 7.37 10.03 2.19
N ILE A 23 7.58 11.20 2.83
CA ILE A 23 7.32 11.40 4.26
C ILE A 23 5.84 11.14 4.58
N THR A 24 4.92 11.61 3.73
CA THR A 24 3.49 11.35 3.93
C THR A 24 3.16 9.85 3.85
N VAL A 25 3.78 9.11 2.93
CA VAL A 25 3.62 7.65 2.84
C VAL A 25 4.18 6.96 4.09
N VAL A 26 5.33 7.42 4.62
CA VAL A 26 5.87 6.93 5.90
C VAL A 26 4.86 7.12 7.02
N ILE A 27 4.32 8.34 7.20
CA ILE A 27 3.31 8.64 8.24
C ILE A 27 2.07 7.75 8.08
N CYS A 28 1.54 7.65 6.86
CA CYS A 28 0.38 6.82 6.53
C CYS A 28 0.56 5.34 6.97
N TYR A 29 1.71 4.74 6.69
CA TYR A 29 1.96 3.34 7.05
C TYR A 29 2.30 3.15 8.53
N VAL A 30 2.91 4.13 9.18
CA VAL A 30 3.07 4.14 10.64
C VAL A 30 1.72 4.17 11.33
N ASP A 31 0.78 5.00 10.88
CA ASP A 31 -0.57 5.08 11.43
C ASP A 31 -1.36 3.76 11.22
N ARG A 32 -1.08 3.03 10.14
CA ARG A 32 -1.63 1.68 9.94
C ARG A 32 -1.05 0.67 10.92
N ALA A 33 0.25 0.77 11.27
CA ALA A 33 0.93 -0.14 12.17
C ALA A 33 0.56 0.09 13.65
N ASN A 34 0.17 1.31 14.04
CA ASN A 34 -0.16 1.69 15.42
C ASN A 34 -1.09 0.69 16.10
N LEU A 35 -2.18 0.35 15.41
CA LEU A 35 -3.19 -0.54 15.96
C LEU A 35 -2.66 -1.97 16.15
N ALA A 36 -1.81 -2.47 15.24
CA ALA A 36 -1.21 -3.79 15.36
C ALA A 36 -0.27 -3.86 16.58
N VAL A 37 0.51 -2.81 16.79
CA VAL A 37 1.40 -2.67 17.96
C VAL A 37 0.59 -2.62 19.25
N ALA A 38 -0.45 -1.78 19.31
CA ALA A 38 -1.25 -1.54 20.50
C ALA A 38 -2.27 -2.64 20.81
N SER A 39 -2.55 -3.53 19.86
CA SER A 39 -3.71 -4.42 19.89
C SER A 39 -3.76 -5.37 21.09
N ALA A 40 -2.61 -5.88 21.58
CA ALA A 40 -2.58 -6.75 22.75
C ALA A 40 -3.04 -6.02 24.02
N HIS A 41 -2.55 -4.81 24.25
CA HIS A 41 -2.92 -3.99 25.41
C HIS A 41 -4.37 -3.49 25.33
N ILE A 42 -4.83 -3.14 24.12
CA ILE A 42 -6.23 -2.77 23.88
C ILE A 42 -7.18 -3.93 24.19
N GLN A 43 -6.80 -5.16 23.78
CA GLN A 43 -7.59 -6.35 24.09
C GLN A 43 -7.66 -6.60 25.59
N GLU A 44 -6.56 -6.44 26.33
CA GLU A 44 -6.51 -6.60 27.76
C GLU A 44 -7.33 -5.52 28.49
N GLU A 45 -7.16 -4.26 28.12
CA GLU A 45 -7.83 -3.12 28.79
C GLU A 45 -9.34 -3.11 28.57
N PHE A 46 -9.80 -3.40 27.35
CA PHE A 46 -11.22 -3.35 27.00
C PHE A 46 -11.91 -4.72 27.09
N GLY A 47 -11.18 -5.78 27.40
CA GLY A 47 -11.72 -7.14 27.46
C GLY A 47 -12.26 -7.65 26.12
N ILE A 48 -11.71 -7.17 25.00
CA ILE A 48 -12.13 -7.55 23.65
C ILE A 48 -11.38 -8.77 23.14
N THR A 49 -12.10 -9.61 22.41
CA THR A 49 -11.59 -10.85 21.84
C THR A 49 -10.73 -10.61 20.60
N LYS A 50 -9.96 -11.62 20.16
CA LYS A 50 -9.22 -11.57 18.90
C LYS A 50 -10.15 -11.40 17.69
N ALA A 51 -11.35 -12.02 17.71
CA ALA A 51 -12.32 -11.82 16.65
C ALA A 51 -12.82 -10.38 16.58
N GLU A 52 -13.16 -9.77 17.73
CA GLU A 52 -13.57 -8.36 17.82
C GLU A 52 -12.44 -7.43 17.39
N MET A 53 -11.19 -7.74 17.73
CA MET A 53 -10.03 -7.00 17.22
C MET A 53 -9.91 -7.10 15.70
N GLY A 54 -10.27 -8.24 15.12
CA GLY A 54 -10.39 -8.42 13.67
C GLY A 54 -11.36 -7.43 13.02
N TYR A 55 -12.51 -7.15 13.66
CA TYR A 55 -13.45 -6.10 13.20
C TYR A 55 -12.82 -4.71 13.25
N VAL A 56 -12.08 -4.38 14.31
CA VAL A 56 -11.38 -3.08 14.42
C VAL A 56 -10.37 -2.90 13.30
N PHE A 57 -9.54 -3.92 13.01
CA PHE A 57 -8.60 -3.89 11.90
C PHE A 57 -9.31 -3.77 10.55
N SER A 58 -10.38 -4.53 10.34
CA SER A 58 -11.14 -4.55 9.10
C SER A 58 -11.89 -3.24 8.83
N ALA A 59 -12.35 -2.53 9.87
CA ALA A 59 -13.15 -1.31 9.76
C ALA A 59 -12.48 -0.23 8.91
N PHE A 60 -11.16 -0.10 9.01
CA PHE A 60 -10.38 0.78 8.15
C PHE A 60 -10.53 0.39 6.67
N ALA A 61 -10.30 -0.89 6.34
CA ALA A 61 -10.24 -1.36 4.96
C ALA A 61 -11.60 -1.26 4.26
N TRP A 62 -12.72 -1.43 4.97
CA TRP A 62 -14.06 -1.26 4.43
C TRP A 62 -14.24 0.13 3.84
N LEU A 63 -14.08 1.18 4.66
CA LEU A 63 -14.34 2.53 4.22
C LEU A 63 -13.22 3.08 3.34
N TYR A 64 -11.96 2.67 3.57
CA TYR A 64 -10.87 2.98 2.65
C TYR A 64 -11.18 2.52 1.22
N THR A 65 -11.63 1.28 1.05
CA THR A 65 -11.91 0.69 -0.27
C THR A 65 -13.13 1.35 -0.92
N LEU A 66 -14.22 1.55 -0.17
CA LEU A 66 -15.44 2.18 -0.68
C LEU A 66 -15.23 3.66 -1.03
N CYS A 67 -14.45 4.38 -0.23
CA CYS A 67 -14.22 5.81 -0.41
C CYS A 67 -13.14 6.16 -1.44
N GLN A 68 -12.46 5.19 -2.06
CA GLN A 68 -11.50 5.48 -3.14
C GLN A 68 -12.15 6.18 -4.33
N ILE A 69 -13.37 5.78 -4.72
CA ILE A 69 -14.09 6.41 -5.85
C ILE A 69 -14.55 7.82 -5.49
N PRO A 70 -15.27 8.06 -4.37
CA PRO A 70 -15.59 9.42 -3.92
C PRO A 70 -14.36 10.29 -3.69
N GLY A 71 -13.29 9.72 -3.13
CA GLY A 71 -12.03 10.43 -2.90
C GLY A 71 -11.36 10.90 -4.19
N GLY A 72 -11.35 10.06 -5.22
CA GLY A 72 -10.87 10.45 -6.54
C GLY A 72 -11.73 11.56 -7.18
N TRP A 73 -13.05 11.48 -7.03
CA TRP A 73 -13.95 12.53 -7.50
C TRP A 73 -13.74 13.87 -6.76
N PHE A 74 -13.49 13.82 -5.46
CA PHE A 74 -13.16 15.00 -4.66
C PHE A 74 -11.83 15.62 -5.10
N LEU A 75 -10.80 14.79 -5.33
CA LEU A 75 -9.51 15.20 -5.86
C LEU A 75 -9.64 15.94 -7.20
N ASP A 76 -10.47 15.43 -8.11
CA ASP A 76 -10.69 16.05 -9.43
C ASP A 76 -11.34 17.44 -9.34
N ARG A 77 -12.11 17.72 -8.30
CA ARG A 77 -12.78 19.00 -8.10
C ARG A 77 -11.97 20.03 -7.34
N VAL A 78 -11.22 19.57 -6.35
CA VAL A 78 -10.60 20.45 -5.35
C VAL A 78 -9.09 20.61 -5.59
N GLY A 79 -8.48 19.67 -6.34
CA GLY A 79 -7.04 19.64 -6.63
C GLY A 79 -6.22 18.98 -5.52
N SER A 80 -4.94 18.69 -5.85
CA SER A 80 -4.06 17.87 -5.00
C SER A 80 -3.72 18.53 -3.67
N ARG A 81 -3.49 19.85 -3.65
CA ARG A 81 -3.06 20.58 -2.44
C ARG A 81 -4.05 20.45 -1.30
N VAL A 82 -5.31 20.79 -1.57
CA VAL A 82 -6.37 20.83 -0.55
C VAL A 82 -6.84 19.43 -0.22
N THR A 83 -7.02 18.56 -1.23
CA THR A 83 -7.41 17.16 -1.02
C THR A 83 -6.44 16.45 -0.09
N TYR A 84 -5.13 16.61 -0.33
CA TYR A 84 -4.13 15.93 0.48
C TYR A 84 -4.01 16.52 1.88
N PHE A 85 -4.19 17.84 2.02
CA PHE A 85 -4.28 18.47 3.34
C PHE A 85 -5.44 17.92 4.16
N ILE A 86 -6.65 17.91 3.59
CA ILE A 86 -7.85 17.38 4.26
C ILE A 86 -7.66 15.90 4.59
N ALA A 87 -7.09 15.12 3.68
CA ALA A 87 -6.79 13.72 3.89
C ALA A 87 -5.84 13.53 5.09
N ILE A 88 -4.65 14.14 5.05
CA ILE A 88 -3.64 13.98 6.09
C ILE A 88 -4.18 14.48 7.44
N PHE A 89 -4.77 15.67 7.47
CA PHE A 89 -5.33 16.25 8.69
C PHE A 89 -6.43 15.35 9.27
N GLY A 90 -7.40 14.92 8.42
CA GLY A 90 -8.54 14.14 8.86
C GLY A 90 -8.14 12.76 9.41
N TRP A 91 -7.27 12.00 8.71
CA TRP A 91 -6.85 10.71 9.26
C TRP A 91 -5.97 10.86 10.49
N SER A 92 -5.12 11.92 10.56
CA SER A 92 -4.26 12.15 11.72
C SER A 92 -5.05 12.55 12.97
N VAL A 93 -6.09 13.36 12.82
CA VAL A 93 -7.04 13.68 13.90
C VAL A 93 -7.76 12.40 14.35
N ALA A 94 -8.27 11.59 13.42
CA ALA A 94 -8.90 10.31 13.77
C ALA A 94 -7.91 9.35 14.47
N THR A 95 -6.66 9.30 14.03
CA THR A 95 -5.58 8.54 14.68
C THR A 95 -5.33 9.03 16.10
N LEU A 96 -5.19 10.34 16.29
CA LEU A 96 -4.98 10.94 17.61
C LEU A 96 -6.11 10.57 18.57
N PHE A 97 -7.36 10.65 18.11
CA PHE A 97 -8.52 10.29 18.92
C PHE A 97 -8.62 8.79 19.24
N GLN A 98 -7.98 7.90 18.47
CA GLN A 98 -7.87 6.48 18.86
C GLN A 98 -7.14 6.32 20.20
N GLY A 99 -6.21 7.22 20.54
CA GLY A 99 -5.59 7.26 21.86
C GLY A 99 -6.52 7.61 23.02
N PHE A 100 -7.73 8.09 22.74
CA PHE A 100 -8.78 8.39 23.72
C PHE A 100 -10.00 7.47 23.56
N ALA A 101 -9.85 6.35 22.85
CA ALA A 101 -10.93 5.40 22.67
C ALA A 101 -11.35 4.79 24.00
N THR A 102 -12.66 4.55 24.16
CA THR A 102 -13.26 4.04 25.39
C THR A 102 -13.80 2.61 25.26
N GLY A 103 -13.55 1.95 24.13
CA GLY A 103 -13.98 0.57 23.88
C GLY A 103 -14.10 0.24 22.39
N LEU A 104 -14.65 -0.93 22.12
CA LEU A 104 -14.73 -1.53 20.79
C LEU A 104 -15.36 -0.61 19.73
N MET A 105 -16.54 -0.06 20.01
CA MET A 105 -17.29 0.74 19.03
C MET A 105 -16.60 2.06 18.70
N SER A 106 -15.95 2.70 19.68
CA SER A 106 -15.17 3.92 19.44
C SER A 106 -13.96 3.65 18.56
N LEU A 107 -13.28 2.52 18.76
CA LEU A 107 -12.15 2.09 17.90
C LEU A 107 -12.62 1.79 16.47
N ILE A 108 -13.71 1.03 16.31
CA ILE A 108 -14.28 0.71 15.00
C ILE A 108 -14.63 2.02 14.25
N GLY A 109 -15.33 2.94 14.92
CA GLY A 109 -15.72 4.23 14.34
C GLY A 109 -14.51 5.07 13.91
N LEU A 110 -13.51 5.21 14.77
CA LEU A 110 -12.30 6.00 14.49
C LEU A 110 -11.46 5.37 13.38
N ARG A 111 -11.35 4.04 13.33
CA ARG A 111 -10.68 3.32 12.24
C ARG A 111 -11.40 3.49 10.90
N ALA A 112 -12.71 3.45 10.92
CA ALA A 112 -13.55 3.72 9.76
C ALA A 112 -13.34 5.15 9.23
N ILE A 113 -13.32 6.14 10.12
CA ILE A 113 -13.03 7.55 9.80
C ILE A 113 -11.62 7.69 9.22
N THR A 114 -10.62 7.04 9.81
CA THR A 114 -9.25 7.01 9.27
C THR A 114 -9.26 6.50 7.82
N GLY A 115 -9.99 5.41 7.53
CA GLY A 115 -10.12 4.85 6.18
C GLY A 115 -10.74 5.82 5.18
N ILE A 116 -11.78 6.56 5.57
CA ILE A 116 -12.42 7.58 4.72
C ILE A 116 -11.41 8.65 4.29
N PHE A 117 -10.71 9.24 5.26
CA PHE A 117 -9.79 10.33 4.98
C PHE A 117 -8.52 9.88 4.27
N GLU A 118 -8.06 8.65 4.49
CA GLU A 118 -6.86 8.12 3.83
C GLU A 118 -7.12 7.66 2.39
N ALA A 119 -8.37 7.37 2.02
CA ALA A 119 -8.73 6.84 0.70
C ALA A 119 -8.22 7.67 -0.49
N PRO A 120 -8.25 9.02 -0.52
CA PRO A 120 -7.76 9.81 -1.62
C PRO A 120 -6.22 9.94 -1.67
N ALA A 121 -5.46 9.43 -0.69
CA ALA A 121 -4.03 9.69 -0.58
C ALA A 121 -3.23 9.15 -1.77
N PHE A 122 -3.36 7.88 -2.13
CA PHE A 122 -2.62 7.29 -3.25
C PHE A 122 -3.03 7.85 -4.63
N PRO A 123 -4.33 8.04 -4.94
CA PRO A 123 -4.72 8.79 -6.14
C PRO A 123 -4.08 10.17 -6.21
N THR A 124 -4.00 10.90 -5.10
CA THR A 124 -3.37 12.22 -5.03
C THR A 124 -1.85 12.13 -5.27
N ASN A 125 -1.16 11.13 -4.71
CA ASN A 125 0.27 10.89 -4.98
C ASN A 125 0.53 10.70 -6.47
N ASN A 126 -0.26 9.86 -7.13
CA ASN A 126 -0.14 9.60 -8.57
C ASN A 126 -0.38 10.87 -9.40
N ARG A 127 -1.38 11.68 -9.04
CA ARG A 127 -1.65 12.95 -9.70
C ARG A 127 -0.49 13.93 -9.55
N MET A 128 0.06 14.04 -8.34
CA MET A 128 1.22 14.91 -8.08
C MET A 128 2.45 14.47 -8.86
N VAL A 129 2.75 13.17 -8.90
CA VAL A 129 3.87 12.65 -9.71
C VAL A 129 3.65 12.94 -11.19
N THR A 130 2.43 12.77 -11.69
CA THR A 130 2.10 13.08 -13.09
C THR A 130 2.25 14.57 -13.42
N SER A 131 2.01 15.44 -12.45
CA SER A 131 2.14 16.89 -12.62
C SER A 131 3.58 17.39 -12.48
N TRP A 132 4.39 16.76 -11.63
CA TRP A 132 5.74 17.20 -11.28
C TRP A 132 6.86 16.50 -12.04
N PHE A 133 6.59 15.35 -12.67
CA PHE A 133 7.62 14.53 -13.30
C PHE A 133 7.34 14.25 -14.77
N PRO A 134 8.38 14.36 -15.64
CA PRO A 134 8.29 13.88 -17.00
C PRO A 134 8.03 12.36 -17.04
N GLU A 135 7.45 11.86 -18.15
CA GLU A 135 7.02 10.46 -18.23
C GLU A 135 8.13 9.43 -17.94
N HIS A 136 9.35 9.72 -18.39
CA HIS A 136 10.49 8.81 -18.20
C HIS A 136 11.01 8.75 -16.75
N GLU A 137 10.69 9.75 -15.88
CA GLU A 137 11.06 9.76 -14.46
C GLU A 137 9.93 9.25 -13.54
N ARG A 138 8.68 9.13 -14.02
CA ARG A 138 7.52 8.78 -13.17
C ARG A 138 7.64 7.45 -12.47
N ALA A 139 8.13 6.42 -13.17
CA ALA A 139 8.27 5.09 -12.59
C ALA A 139 9.23 5.11 -11.38
N SER A 140 10.36 5.81 -11.52
CA SER A 140 11.33 5.99 -10.42
C SER A 140 10.76 6.80 -9.27
N ALA A 141 10.00 7.86 -9.56
CA ALA A 141 9.34 8.68 -8.54
C ALA A 141 8.29 7.88 -7.75
N VAL A 142 7.47 7.06 -8.45
CA VAL A 142 6.50 6.16 -7.81
C VAL A 142 7.21 5.12 -6.95
N GLY A 143 8.27 4.49 -7.46
CA GLY A 143 9.07 3.53 -6.70
C GLY A 143 9.67 4.16 -5.43
N PHE A 144 10.19 5.38 -5.54
CA PHE A 144 10.77 6.09 -4.40
C PHE A 144 9.73 6.37 -3.31
N TYR A 145 8.60 7.02 -3.62
CA TYR A 145 7.63 7.32 -2.56
C TYR A 145 6.97 6.06 -2.01
N THR A 146 6.74 5.05 -2.84
CA THR A 146 6.16 3.78 -2.37
C THR A 146 7.11 3.03 -1.42
N SER A 147 8.43 3.19 -1.58
CA SER A 147 9.39 2.61 -0.63
C SER A 147 9.23 3.13 0.80
N GLY A 148 8.63 4.32 0.97
CA GLY A 148 8.31 4.88 2.27
C GLY A 148 7.45 3.98 3.16
N GLN A 149 6.58 3.14 2.58
CA GLN A 149 5.80 2.16 3.33
C GLN A 149 6.69 1.16 4.10
N PHE A 150 7.72 0.65 3.46
CA PHE A 150 8.63 -0.32 4.09
C PHE A 150 9.58 0.35 5.06
N VAL A 151 10.07 1.54 4.73
CA VAL A 151 10.92 2.34 5.63
C VAL A 151 10.16 2.69 6.90
N GLY A 152 8.90 3.18 6.79
CA GLY A 152 8.06 3.47 7.94
C GLY A 152 7.86 2.25 8.83
N LEU A 153 7.44 1.14 8.24
CA LEU A 153 7.17 -0.10 8.98
C LEU A 153 8.43 -0.72 9.59
N ALA A 154 9.55 -0.74 8.86
CA ALA A 154 10.78 -1.36 9.35
C ALA A 154 11.43 -0.60 10.50
N PHE A 155 11.54 0.71 10.39
CA PHE A 155 12.32 1.51 11.34
C PHE A 155 11.50 2.17 12.44
N LEU A 156 10.21 2.45 12.19
CA LEU A 156 9.37 3.13 13.16
C LEU A 156 8.53 2.17 14.03
N THR A 157 8.27 0.93 13.60
CA THR A 157 7.57 -0.04 14.45
C THR A 157 8.29 -0.30 15.79
N PRO A 158 9.62 -0.50 15.84
CA PRO A 158 10.32 -0.60 17.12
C PRO A 158 10.17 0.64 18.01
N LEU A 159 10.14 1.83 17.41
CA LEU A 159 9.92 3.09 18.13
C LEU A 159 8.49 3.16 18.71
N LEU A 160 7.48 2.71 17.96
CA LEU A 160 6.10 2.67 18.45
C LEU A 160 5.97 1.73 19.66
N ILE A 161 6.62 0.57 19.61
CA ILE A 161 6.63 -0.38 20.73
C ILE A 161 7.36 0.22 21.91
N TRP A 162 8.48 0.91 21.72
CA TRP A 162 9.17 1.60 22.77
C TRP A 162 8.29 2.69 23.45
N ILE A 163 7.55 3.48 22.66
CA ILE A 163 6.59 4.46 23.19
C ILE A 163 5.53 3.75 24.05
N GLN A 164 5.00 2.62 23.56
CA GLN A 164 4.00 1.84 24.27
C GLN A 164 4.50 1.32 25.60
N GLU A 165 5.71 0.75 25.66
CA GLU A 165 6.30 0.16 26.88
C GLU A 165 6.67 1.22 27.92
N VAL A 166 7.11 2.40 27.47
CA VAL A 166 7.56 3.49 28.39
C VAL A 166 6.38 4.32 28.88
N LEU A 167 5.41 4.59 28.03
CA LEU A 167 4.27 5.48 28.34
C LEU A 167 2.95 4.71 28.47
N SER A 168 2.37 4.31 27.35
CA SER A 168 1.23 3.40 27.20
C SER A 168 0.84 3.31 25.75
N TRP A 169 -0.06 2.37 25.37
CA TRP A 169 -0.58 2.25 24.02
C TRP A 169 -1.34 3.51 23.54
N HIS A 170 -1.93 4.29 24.41
CA HIS A 170 -2.61 5.55 24.10
C HIS A 170 -1.66 6.55 23.42
N TRP A 171 -0.44 6.67 23.96
CA TRP A 171 0.57 7.60 23.44
C TRP A 171 1.07 7.24 22.05
N VAL A 172 0.98 5.97 21.63
CA VAL A 172 1.30 5.58 20.26
C VAL A 172 0.44 6.36 19.28
N PHE A 173 -0.87 6.44 19.53
CA PHE A 173 -1.81 7.17 18.68
C PHE A 173 -1.73 8.69 18.83
N ILE A 174 -1.55 9.17 20.06
CA ILE A 174 -1.46 10.62 20.35
C ILE A 174 -0.23 11.21 19.65
N VAL A 175 0.92 10.57 19.77
CA VAL A 175 2.19 11.06 19.19
C VAL A 175 2.14 11.00 17.66
N THR A 176 1.74 9.88 17.08
CA THR A 176 1.72 9.74 15.61
C THR A 176 0.66 10.62 14.98
N GLY A 177 -0.55 10.67 15.55
CA GLY A 177 -1.59 11.59 15.09
C GLY A 177 -1.18 13.05 15.22
N GLY A 178 -0.52 13.42 16.32
CA GLY A 178 0.05 14.76 16.52
C GLY A 178 1.09 15.13 15.45
N ILE A 179 2.03 14.21 15.15
CA ILE A 179 3.01 14.39 14.08
C ILE A 179 2.31 14.57 12.72
N GLY A 180 1.29 13.77 12.43
CA GLY A 180 0.53 13.87 11.19
C GLY A 180 -0.22 15.20 11.06
N ILE A 181 -0.82 15.72 12.15
CA ILE A 181 -1.47 17.03 12.16
C ILE A 181 -0.43 18.13 11.84
N ILE A 182 0.71 18.13 12.53
CA ILE A 182 1.80 19.09 12.27
C ILE A 182 2.25 18.98 10.80
N TRP A 183 2.44 17.75 10.31
CA TRP A 183 2.83 17.51 8.93
C TRP A 183 1.80 18.03 7.92
N SER A 184 0.51 17.89 8.19
CA SER A 184 -0.54 18.42 7.33
C SER A 184 -0.48 19.94 7.18
N LEU A 185 -0.17 20.65 8.27
CA LEU A 185 0.00 22.11 8.26
C LEU A 185 1.25 22.53 7.47
N ILE A 186 2.36 21.79 7.62
CA ILE A 186 3.58 21.99 6.84
C ILE A 186 3.26 21.75 5.35
N TRP A 187 2.59 20.63 5.05
CA TRP A 187 2.15 20.31 3.70
C TRP A 187 1.37 21.47 3.06
N PHE A 188 0.35 21.97 3.74
CA PHE A 188 -0.50 23.01 3.20
C PHE A 188 0.25 24.34 2.94
N LYS A 189 1.27 24.64 3.75
CA LYS A 189 2.10 25.84 3.55
C LYS A 189 3.12 25.67 2.44
N VAL A 190 3.74 24.51 2.31
CA VAL A 190 4.91 24.28 1.44
C VAL A 190 4.51 23.81 0.05
N TYR A 191 3.55 22.87 -0.05
CA TYR A 191 3.16 22.33 -1.34
C TYR A 191 2.31 23.30 -2.15
N GLN A 192 2.69 23.45 -3.41
CA GLN A 192 1.90 24.12 -4.44
C GLN A 192 2.01 23.34 -5.76
N PRO A 193 1.01 23.43 -6.65
CA PRO A 193 1.15 22.89 -8.01
C PRO A 193 2.37 23.49 -8.74
N PRO A 194 2.97 22.80 -9.74
CA PRO A 194 4.21 23.25 -10.38
C PRO A 194 4.15 24.71 -10.85
N ARG A 195 3.07 25.08 -11.52
CA ARG A 195 2.87 26.42 -12.09
C ARG A 195 2.75 27.54 -11.06
N LEU A 196 2.28 27.21 -9.85
CA LEU A 196 2.08 28.20 -8.77
C LEU A 196 3.26 28.22 -7.77
N THR A 197 4.23 27.32 -7.96
CA THR A 197 5.35 27.19 -7.03
C THR A 197 6.34 28.34 -7.20
N LYS A 198 6.48 29.14 -6.14
CA LYS A 198 7.50 30.19 -6.11
C LYS A 198 8.91 29.57 -6.10
N GLY A 199 9.77 30.06 -7.00
CA GLY A 199 11.17 29.63 -7.10
C GLY A 199 11.40 28.37 -7.93
N ILE A 200 10.41 27.87 -8.69
CA ILE A 200 10.66 26.94 -9.78
C ILE A 200 11.30 27.70 -10.94
N SER A 201 12.38 27.16 -11.52
CA SER A 201 12.99 27.78 -12.69
C SER A 201 12.16 27.52 -13.94
N LYS A 202 12.16 28.46 -14.89
CA LYS A 202 11.51 28.26 -16.19
C LYS A 202 12.04 27.00 -16.89
N ALA A 203 13.35 26.76 -16.82
CA ALA A 203 13.97 25.57 -17.39
C ALA A 203 13.43 24.26 -16.77
N GLU A 204 13.16 24.22 -15.45
CA GLU A 204 12.56 23.05 -14.84
C GLU A 204 11.09 22.86 -15.25
N LEU A 205 10.33 23.94 -15.34
CA LEU A 205 8.93 23.89 -15.76
C LEU A 205 8.81 23.40 -17.21
N ASP A 206 9.66 23.92 -18.10
CA ASP A 206 9.72 23.50 -19.51
C ASP A 206 10.18 22.05 -19.63
N TYR A 207 11.21 21.64 -18.87
CA TYR A 207 11.66 20.24 -18.82
C TYR A 207 10.54 19.26 -18.41
N ILE A 208 9.74 19.64 -17.40
CA ILE A 208 8.59 18.81 -16.95
C ILE A 208 7.54 18.74 -18.05
N ARG A 209 7.20 19.89 -18.67
CA ARG A 209 6.16 19.97 -19.71
C ARG A 209 6.56 19.22 -20.97
N ASP A 210 7.77 19.45 -21.48
CA ASP A 210 8.27 18.84 -22.71
C ASP A 210 8.46 17.33 -22.56
N GLY A 211 8.74 16.87 -21.33
CA GLY A 211 8.75 15.46 -20.95
C GLY A 211 7.38 14.83 -20.70
N GLY A 212 6.26 15.53 -21.01
CA GLY A 212 4.90 15.01 -20.86
C GLY A 212 4.31 15.19 -19.46
N GLY A 213 4.94 15.98 -18.58
CA GLY A 213 4.38 16.32 -17.27
C GLY A 213 3.18 17.27 -17.38
N LEU A 214 2.12 16.98 -16.62
CA LEU A 214 0.89 17.77 -16.62
C LEU A 214 1.01 18.95 -15.65
N VAL A 215 1.85 19.96 -15.99
CA VAL A 215 2.12 21.11 -15.11
C VAL A 215 0.86 21.92 -14.75
N ASP A 216 -0.18 21.83 -15.55
CA ASP A 216 -1.50 22.42 -15.31
C ASP A 216 -2.50 21.38 -14.71
N GLY A 217 -2.02 20.20 -14.32
CA GLY A 217 -2.84 19.03 -13.91
C GLY A 217 -3.71 19.21 -12.66
N ASP A 218 -3.50 20.27 -11.89
CA ASP A 218 -4.40 20.65 -10.80
C ASP A 218 -5.55 21.58 -11.25
N ALA A 219 -5.58 21.97 -12.53
CA ALA A 219 -6.77 22.62 -13.09
C ALA A 219 -7.93 21.60 -13.17
N PRO A 220 -9.18 22.03 -12.93
CA PRO A 220 -10.34 21.15 -13.06
C PRO A 220 -10.35 20.52 -14.45
N VAL A 221 -10.25 19.19 -14.49
CA VAL A 221 -10.30 18.47 -15.78
C VAL A 221 -11.66 18.69 -16.39
N LYS A 222 -11.71 19.33 -17.56
CA LYS A 222 -12.92 19.33 -18.39
C LYS A 222 -13.26 17.88 -18.69
N LYS A 223 -14.40 17.41 -18.19
CA LYS A 223 -14.89 16.06 -18.48
C LYS A 223 -15.10 15.94 -19.99
N GLU A 224 -14.21 15.23 -20.67
CA GLU A 224 -14.61 14.60 -21.92
C GLU A 224 -15.77 13.66 -21.62
N ALA A 225 -16.82 13.73 -22.43
CA ALA A 225 -18.01 12.91 -22.24
C ALA A 225 -17.61 11.42 -22.29
N ARG A 226 -17.47 10.79 -21.11
CA ARG A 226 -17.17 9.37 -21.01
C ARG A 226 -18.33 8.60 -21.65
N GLN A 227 -18.05 7.80 -22.65
CA GLN A 227 -19.05 6.90 -23.24
C GLN A 227 -19.62 6.01 -22.13
N PRO A 228 -20.95 5.81 -22.08
CA PRO A 228 -21.56 4.95 -21.07
C PRO A 228 -21.01 3.52 -21.16
N LEU A 229 -20.82 2.90 -19.99
CA LEU A 229 -20.37 1.51 -19.90
C LEU A 229 -21.46 0.57 -20.39
N THR A 230 -21.09 -0.37 -21.23
CA THR A 230 -21.98 -1.37 -21.80
C THR A 230 -21.79 -2.73 -21.12
N ALA A 231 -22.75 -3.65 -21.30
CA ALA A 231 -22.61 -5.03 -20.81
C ALA A 231 -21.39 -5.75 -21.42
N LYS A 232 -20.99 -5.37 -22.64
CA LYS A 232 -19.75 -5.89 -23.26
C LYS A 232 -18.50 -5.45 -22.52
N ASP A 233 -18.47 -4.21 -22.03
CA ASP A 233 -17.34 -3.68 -21.24
C ASP A 233 -17.15 -4.46 -19.94
N TRP A 234 -18.25 -4.76 -19.25
CA TRP A 234 -18.19 -5.58 -18.04
C TRP A 234 -17.71 -7.01 -18.31
N LYS A 235 -18.12 -7.63 -19.42
CA LYS A 235 -17.59 -8.96 -19.84
C LYS A 235 -16.09 -8.91 -20.10
N LEU A 236 -15.57 -7.81 -20.67
CA LEU A 236 -14.14 -7.64 -20.88
C LEU A 236 -13.38 -7.45 -19.56
N VAL A 237 -13.90 -6.62 -18.63
CA VAL A 237 -13.31 -6.40 -17.30
C VAL A 237 -13.27 -7.69 -16.47
N PHE A 238 -14.30 -8.53 -16.56
CA PHE A 238 -14.35 -9.85 -15.90
C PHE A 238 -13.91 -10.99 -16.82
N HIS A 239 -13.09 -10.70 -17.82
CA HIS A 239 -12.50 -11.75 -18.66
C HIS A 239 -11.57 -12.64 -17.79
N ARG A 240 -11.53 -13.96 -18.10
CA ARG A 240 -10.77 -14.98 -17.37
C ARG A 240 -9.35 -14.53 -16.99
N LYS A 241 -8.61 -13.90 -17.92
CA LYS A 241 -7.24 -13.43 -17.67
C LYS A 241 -7.17 -12.36 -16.59
N LEU A 242 -8.13 -11.42 -16.59
CA LEU A 242 -8.19 -10.34 -15.60
C LEU A 242 -8.64 -10.87 -14.25
N ILE A 243 -9.57 -11.83 -14.20
CA ILE A 243 -9.92 -12.53 -12.95
C ILE A 243 -8.69 -13.17 -12.32
N GLY A 244 -7.82 -13.82 -13.13
CA GLY A 244 -6.55 -14.36 -12.64
C GLY A 244 -5.65 -13.30 -11.99
N VAL A 245 -5.57 -12.11 -12.59
CA VAL A 245 -4.82 -10.98 -12.03
C VAL A 245 -5.46 -10.43 -10.74
N TYR A 246 -6.80 -10.40 -10.66
CA TYR A 246 -7.52 -9.96 -9.46
C TYR A 246 -7.32 -10.92 -8.27
N LEU A 247 -7.39 -12.24 -8.54
CA LEU A 247 -7.10 -13.26 -7.52
C LEU A 247 -5.65 -13.17 -7.02
N GLY A 248 -4.71 -12.94 -7.93
CA GLY A 248 -3.32 -12.70 -7.55
C GLY A 248 -3.12 -11.45 -6.71
N GLN A 249 -3.82 -10.35 -7.04
CA GLN A 249 -3.78 -9.12 -6.25
C GLN A 249 -4.39 -9.32 -4.86
N PHE A 250 -5.49 -10.05 -4.77
CA PHE A 250 -6.07 -10.45 -3.49
C PHE A 250 -5.06 -11.23 -2.64
N ALA A 251 -4.30 -12.16 -3.25
CA ALA A 251 -3.30 -12.96 -2.56
C ALA A 251 -2.12 -12.10 -2.06
N VAL A 252 -1.57 -11.22 -2.91
CA VAL A 252 -0.49 -10.29 -2.52
C VAL A 252 -0.96 -9.38 -1.38
N ALA A 253 -2.15 -8.80 -1.51
CA ALA A 253 -2.71 -7.94 -0.48
C ALA A 253 -2.99 -8.71 0.82
N SER A 254 -3.49 -9.95 0.73
CA SER A 254 -3.76 -10.79 1.92
C SER A 254 -2.52 -11.03 2.75
N THR A 255 -1.41 -11.36 2.13
CA THR A 255 -0.13 -11.52 2.85
C THR A 255 0.31 -10.21 3.49
N LEU A 256 0.24 -9.09 2.76
CA LEU A 256 0.59 -7.77 3.30
C LEU A 256 -0.27 -7.41 4.53
N TRP A 257 -1.60 -7.61 4.45
CA TRP A 257 -2.52 -7.29 5.55
C TRP A 257 -2.32 -8.16 6.77
N PHE A 258 -1.89 -9.43 6.62
CA PHE A 258 -1.48 -10.25 7.76
C PHE A 258 -0.28 -9.62 8.49
N PHE A 259 0.76 -9.23 7.76
CA PHE A 259 1.94 -8.60 8.35
C PHE A 259 1.62 -7.24 8.99
N LEU A 260 0.68 -6.47 8.40
CA LEU A 260 0.28 -5.16 8.92
C LEU A 260 -0.62 -5.23 10.17
N THR A 261 -1.36 -6.33 10.38
CA THR A 261 -2.38 -6.39 11.43
C THR A 261 -2.07 -7.39 12.53
N TRP A 262 -1.70 -8.60 12.18
CA TRP A 262 -1.61 -9.72 13.13
C TRP A 262 -0.20 -10.20 13.42
N PHE A 263 0.79 -9.83 12.64
CA PHE A 263 2.14 -10.35 12.80
C PHE A 263 2.78 -10.00 14.16
N PRO A 264 2.67 -8.76 14.69
CA PRO A 264 3.14 -8.48 16.05
C PRO A 264 2.46 -9.35 17.11
N ASN A 265 1.14 -9.55 17.02
CA ASN A 265 0.37 -10.40 17.92
C ASN A 265 0.78 -11.88 17.83
N TYR A 266 1.04 -12.37 16.61
CA TYR A 266 1.56 -13.72 16.42
C TYR A 266 2.89 -13.91 17.17
N LEU A 267 3.80 -12.96 17.09
CA LEU A 267 5.09 -13.05 17.77
C LEU A 267 4.93 -12.99 19.30
N THR A 268 4.08 -12.12 19.82
CA THR A 268 3.93 -11.91 21.27
C THR A 268 2.99 -12.93 21.91
N GLN A 269 1.80 -13.12 21.38
CA GLN A 269 0.75 -13.94 22.01
C GLN A 269 0.88 -15.43 21.70
N GLU A 270 1.36 -15.80 20.50
CA GLU A 270 1.49 -17.21 20.12
C GLU A 270 2.87 -17.76 20.40
N LYS A 271 3.92 -16.98 20.12
CA LYS A 271 5.31 -17.43 20.30
C LYS A 271 5.94 -16.95 21.60
N GLY A 272 5.23 -16.19 22.44
CA GLY A 272 5.71 -15.72 23.72
C GLY A 272 6.94 -14.82 23.67
N ILE A 273 7.19 -14.18 22.53
CA ILE A 273 8.32 -13.27 22.33
C ILE A 273 7.99 -11.94 23.01
N THR A 274 8.92 -11.38 23.79
CA THR A 274 8.72 -10.08 24.42
C THR A 274 8.43 -9.00 23.40
N ALA A 275 7.58 -8.02 23.73
CA ALA A 275 7.12 -6.99 22.82
C ALA A 275 8.27 -6.24 22.14
N LEU A 276 9.29 -5.83 22.90
CA LEU A 276 10.47 -5.13 22.37
C LEU A 276 11.24 -6.00 21.36
N LYS A 277 11.46 -7.28 21.65
CA LYS A 277 12.11 -8.23 20.74
C LYS A 277 11.26 -8.46 19.49
N ALA A 278 9.95 -8.60 19.64
CA ALA A 278 9.01 -8.73 18.55
C ALA A 278 9.07 -7.50 17.62
N GLY A 279 9.18 -6.28 18.18
CA GLY A 279 9.34 -5.04 17.41
C GLY A 279 10.57 -5.06 16.51
N PHE A 280 11.72 -5.44 17.03
CA PHE A 280 12.92 -5.59 16.19
C PHE A 280 12.81 -6.73 15.19
N MET A 281 12.15 -7.83 15.55
CA MET A 281 11.90 -8.93 14.63
C MET A 281 10.97 -8.55 13.47
N THR A 282 10.03 -7.62 13.65
CA THR A 282 9.17 -7.15 12.55
C THR A 282 9.94 -6.38 11.48
N THR A 283 11.05 -5.74 11.84
CA THR A 283 11.90 -4.99 10.89
C THR A 283 12.39 -5.88 9.74
N VAL A 284 12.83 -7.10 10.03
CA VAL A 284 13.48 -7.99 9.05
C VAL A 284 12.55 -8.39 7.90
N PRO A 285 11.31 -8.86 8.12
CA PRO A 285 10.37 -9.13 7.04
C PRO A 285 10.05 -7.91 6.17
N PHE A 286 9.88 -6.73 6.76
CA PHE A 286 9.61 -5.52 5.99
C PHE A 286 10.78 -5.11 5.11
N LEU A 287 12.03 -5.21 5.59
CA LEU A 287 13.22 -5.00 4.77
C LEU A 287 13.36 -6.06 3.67
N ALA A 288 13.06 -7.32 3.99
CA ALA A 288 13.06 -8.39 3.00
C ALA A 288 12.03 -8.14 1.88
N ALA A 289 10.82 -7.67 2.22
CA ALA A 289 9.83 -7.28 1.23
C ALA A 289 10.30 -6.11 0.37
N PHE A 290 10.93 -5.10 0.96
CA PHE A 290 11.53 -3.99 0.22
C PHE A 290 12.54 -4.47 -0.82
N VAL A 291 13.47 -5.36 -0.43
CA VAL A 291 14.43 -5.98 -1.35
C VAL A 291 13.68 -6.78 -2.43
N GLY A 292 12.65 -7.52 -2.07
CA GLY A 292 11.80 -8.27 -3.01
C GLY A 292 11.18 -7.38 -4.09
N VAL A 293 10.64 -6.22 -3.70
CA VAL A 293 10.06 -5.22 -4.64
C VAL A 293 11.12 -4.74 -5.64
N LEU A 294 12.31 -4.36 -5.16
CA LEU A 294 13.39 -3.88 -6.03
C LEU A 294 13.85 -4.96 -7.01
N LEU A 295 14.02 -6.19 -6.51
CA LEU A 295 14.46 -7.32 -7.33
C LEU A 295 13.40 -7.74 -8.34
N SER A 296 12.13 -7.59 -8.05
CA SER A 296 11.05 -8.00 -8.97
C SER A 296 11.10 -7.24 -10.29
N GLY A 297 11.28 -5.93 -10.26
CA GLY A 297 11.45 -5.09 -11.44
C GLY A 297 12.73 -5.44 -12.20
N TRP A 298 13.85 -5.54 -11.48
CA TRP A 298 15.15 -5.86 -12.07
C TRP A 298 15.14 -7.23 -12.76
N VAL A 299 14.57 -8.26 -12.14
CA VAL A 299 14.45 -9.61 -12.73
C VAL A 299 13.57 -9.59 -13.97
N ALA A 300 12.43 -8.89 -13.92
CA ALA A 300 11.56 -8.76 -15.08
C ALA A 300 12.27 -8.10 -16.27
N ASP A 301 13.01 -7.02 -16.04
CA ASP A 301 13.80 -6.33 -17.07
C ASP A 301 14.95 -7.21 -17.60
N LEU A 302 15.63 -7.94 -16.71
CA LEU A 302 16.69 -8.88 -17.09
C LEU A 302 16.17 -9.99 -18.01
N LEU A 303 14.99 -10.54 -17.72
CA LEU A 303 14.36 -11.57 -18.55
C LEU A 303 14.01 -11.02 -19.94
N VAL A 304 13.48 -9.80 -20.02
CA VAL A 304 13.20 -9.15 -21.31
C VAL A 304 14.49 -8.94 -22.11
N ARG A 305 15.55 -8.45 -21.47
CA ARG A 305 16.88 -8.29 -22.13
C ARG A 305 17.48 -9.60 -22.64
N LYS A 306 17.19 -10.72 -21.97
CA LYS A 306 17.57 -12.07 -22.41
C LYS A 306 16.69 -12.65 -23.53
N GLY A 307 15.73 -11.89 -24.05
CA GLY A 307 14.88 -12.28 -25.18
C GLY A 307 13.62 -13.06 -24.79
N PHE A 308 13.29 -13.18 -23.50
CA PHE A 308 12.01 -13.75 -23.09
C PHE A 308 10.84 -12.82 -23.40
N SER A 309 9.65 -13.40 -23.66
CA SER A 309 8.47 -12.60 -23.90
C SER A 309 8.13 -11.70 -22.68
N LEU A 310 7.59 -10.52 -22.93
CA LEU A 310 7.19 -9.56 -21.88
C LEU A 310 6.21 -10.22 -20.88
N GLY A 311 5.32 -11.09 -21.37
CA GLY A 311 4.38 -11.82 -20.54
C GLY A 311 5.05 -12.80 -19.59
N PHE A 312 6.02 -13.57 -20.07
CA PHE A 312 6.81 -14.48 -19.25
C PHE A 312 7.62 -13.69 -18.21
N ALA A 313 8.34 -12.65 -18.64
CA ALA A 313 9.19 -11.84 -17.79
C ALA A 313 8.43 -11.18 -16.61
N ARG A 314 7.19 -10.73 -16.84
CA ARG A 314 6.37 -10.11 -15.79
C ARG A 314 5.67 -11.12 -14.88
N LYS A 315 5.24 -12.28 -15.42
CA LYS A 315 4.58 -13.32 -14.62
C LYS A 315 5.54 -14.07 -13.70
N THR A 316 6.78 -14.31 -14.14
CA THR A 316 7.75 -15.12 -13.40
C THR A 316 8.01 -14.60 -11.99
N PRO A 317 8.35 -13.31 -11.75
CA PRO A 317 8.51 -12.80 -10.40
C PRO A 317 7.25 -12.94 -9.53
N ILE A 318 6.07 -12.74 -10.13
CA ILE A 318 4.79 -12.83 -9.42
C ILE A 318 4.54 -14.27 -8.95
N ILE A 319 4.67 -15.24 -9.85
CA ILE A 319 4.43 -16.65 -9.54
C ILE A 319 5.45 -17.14 -8.51
N CYS A 320 6.73 -16.90 -8.76
CA CYS A 320 7.80 -17.31 -7.85
C CYS A 320 7.62 -16.64 -6.47
N GLY A 321 7.30 -15.35 -6.43
CA GLY A 321 7.08 -14.63 -5.19
C GLY A 321 5.92 -15.19 -4.38
N LEU A 322 4.78 -15.45 -5.00
CA LEU A 322 3.62 -16.05 -4.34
C LEU A 322 3.90 -17.48 -3.87
N LEU A 323 4.64 -18.29 -4.66
CA LEU A 323 5.05 -19.64 -4.21
C LEU A 323 6.03 -19.56 -3.02
N ILE A 324 6.99 -18.63 -3.04
CA ILE A 324 7.88 -18.39 -1.89
C ILE A 324 7.06 -17.98 -0.67
N SER A 325 6.04 -17.11 -0.83
CA SER A 325 5.20 -16.68 0.28
C SER A 325 4.46 -17.82 0.99
N THR A 326 4.26 -18.97 0.34
CA THR A 326 3.63 -20.13 0.98
C THR A 326 4.47 -20.72 2.13
N CYS A 327 5.78 -20.41 2.21
CA CYS A 327 6.63 -20.88 3.30
C CYS A 327 6.21 -20.33 4.68
N ILE A 328 5.31 -19.33 4.73
CA ILE A 328 4.78 -18.77 5.99
C ILE A 328 4.20 -19.85 6.90
N MET A 329 3.54 -20.86 6.34
CA MET A 329 2.99 -21.97 7.14
C MET A 329 4.06 -22.82 7.82
N GLY A 330 5.31 -22.78 7.34
CA GLY A 330 6.44 -23.49 7.95
C GLY A 330 6.71 -23.05 9.39
N ALA A 331 6.33 -21.82 9.75
CA ALA A 331 6.46 -21.29 11.11
C ALA A 331 5.58 -22.04 12.14
N ASN A 332 4.61 -22.86 11.69
CA ASN A 332 3.83 -23.75 12.57
C ASN A 332 4.65 -24.93 13.11
N TYR A 333 5.73 -25.31 12.44
CA TYR A 333 6.52 -26.50 12.75
C TYR A 333 7.80 -26.18 13.53
N THR A 334 7.97 -24.94 13.97
CA THR A 334 9.15 -24.52 14.73
C THR A 334 8.77 -23.54 15.84
N ASN A 335 9.53 -23.61 16.95
CA ASN A 335 9.47 -22.63 18.04
C ASN A 335 10.79 -21.84 18.17
N ASP A 336 11.77 -22.12 17.30
CA ASP A 336 13.00 -21.32 17.26
C ASP A 336 12.72 -19.93 16.70
N PRO A 337 12.93 -18.84 17.48
CA PRO A 337 12.69 -17.48 17.02
C PRO A 337 13.46 -17.09 15.77
N MET A 338 14.66 -17.62 15.58
CA MET A 338 15.49 -17.33 14.39
C MET A 338 14.86 -17.97 13.14
N MET A 339 14.44 -19.23 13.25
CA MET A 339 13.79 -19.94 12.14
C MET A 339 12.45 -19.29 11.78
N ILE A 340 11.65 -18.89 12.78
CA ILE A 340 10.40 -18.15 12.57
C ILE A 340 10.68 -16.86 11.79
N MET A 341 11.67 -16.09 12.23
CA MET A 341 12.06 -14.83 11.58
C MET A 341 12.51 -15.06 10.13
N CYS A 342 13.32 -16.08 9.87
CA CYS A 342 13.77 -16.43 8.51
C CYS A 342 12.58 -16.80 7.61
N LEU A 343 11.64 -17.60 8.09
CA LEU A 343 10.45 -18.00 7.33
C LEU A 343 9.52 -16.80 7.06
N MET A 344 9.30 -15.94 8.05
CA MET A 344 8.50 -14.72 7.88
C MET A 344 9.17 -13.72 6.93
N ALA A 345 10.49 -13.55 7.03
CA ALA A 345 11.26 -12.71 6.13
C ALA A 345 11.21 -13.25 4.68
N LEU A 346 11.37 -14.56 4.50
CA LEU A 346 11.29 -15.20 3.19
C LEU A 346 9.88 -15.10 2.59
N ALA A 347 8.84 -15.33 3.40
CA ALA A 347 7.47 -15.20 2.96
C ALA A 347 7.13 -13.76 2.52
N PHE A 348 7.59 -12.76 3.27
CA PHE A 348 7.31 -11.38 2.93
C PHE A 348 8.22 -10.83 1.82
N PHE A 349 9.46 -11.34 1.70
CA PHE A 349 10.28 -11.17 0.51
C PHE A 349 9.53 -11.66 -0.74
N GLY A 350 8.94 -12.86 -0.69
CA GLY A 350 8.13 -13.41 -1.78
C GLY A 350 6.96 -12.49 -2.13
N ASN A 351 6.27 -11.95 -1.13
CA ASN A 351 5.20 -10.99 -1.34
C ASN A 351 5.69 -9.70 -2.04
N GLY A 352 6.80 -9.14 -1.59
CA GLY A 352 7.46 -8.00 -2.25
C GLY A 352 7.87 -8.32 -3.68
N PHE A 353 8.44 -9.51 -3.91
CA PHE A 353 8.83 -9.98 -5.23
C PHE A 353 7.64 -10.18 -6.18
N ALA A 354 6.46 -10.49 -5.65
CA ALA A 354 5.21 -10.57 -6.41
C ALA A 354 4.56 -9.20 -6.70
N SER A 355 5.05 -8.09 -6.18
CA SER A 355 4.36 -6.79 -6.17
C SER A 355 4.16 -6.13 -7.54
N ILE A 356 4.84 -6.56 -8.61
CA ILE A 356 4.70 -6.00 -9.96
C ILE A 356 3.39 -6.38 -10.67
N THR A 357 2.41 -6.91 -9.95
CA THR A 357 1.08 -7.31 -10.46
C THR A 357 0.40 -6.21 -11.28
N TRP A 358 0.56 -4.94 -10.90
CA TRP A 358 0.00 -3.80 -11.62
C TRP A 358 0.47 -3.70 -13.08
N SER A 359 1.69 -4.14 -13.37
CA SER A 359 2.24 -4.15 -14.72
C SER A 359 1.46 -5.04 -15.70
N LEU A 360 0.79 -6.07 -15.18
CA LEU A 360 -0.07 -6.95 -15.98
C LEU A 360 -1.44 -6.32 -16.25
N VAL A 361 -1.98 -5.54 -15.32
CA VAL A 361 -3.22 -4.77 -15.55
C VAL A 361 -3.06 -3.88 -16.78
N SER A 362 -2.00 -3.08 -16.83
CA SER A 362 -1.73 -2.17 -17.96
C SER A 362 -1.50 -2.90 -19.29
N SER A 363 -1.01 -4.16 -19.24
CA SER A 363 -0.73 -4.97 -20.43
C SER A 363 -1.94 -5.74 -20.94
N LEU A 364 -2.84 -6.18 -20.05
CA LEU A 364 -3.98 -7.04 -20.37
C LEU A 364 -5.28 -6.25 -20.57
N ALA A 365 -5.47 -5.14 -19.86
CA ALA A 365 -6.71 -4.37 -19.91
C ALA A 365 -6.93 -3.72 -21.28
N PRO A 366 -8.18 -3.68 -21.80
CA PRO A 366 -8.51 -2.88 -22.96
C PRO A 366 -8.15 -1.40 -22.73
N MET A 367 -7.58 -0.72 -23.72
CA MET A 367 -7.10 0.67 -23.56
C MET A 367 -8.16 1.59 -22.98
N ARG A 368 -9.40 1.50 -23.47
CA ARG A 368 -10.53 2.29 -23.01
C ARG A 368 -10.95 1.99 -21.56
N LEU A 369 -10.66 0.79 -21.06
CA LEU A 369 -11.14 0.27 -19.78
C LEU A 369 -10.02 0.12 -18.72
N ILE A 370 -8.80 0.61 -19.00
CA ILE A 370 -7.66 0.48 -18.05
C ILE A 370 -8.01 1.04 -16.67
N GLY A 371 -8.66 2.21 -16.61
CA GLY A 371 -9.07 2.81 -15.35
C GLY A 371 -10.08 1.97 -14.57
N LEU A 372 -11.10 1.44 -15.26
CA LEU A 372 -12.11 0.57 -14.64
C LEU A 372 -11.48 -0.74 -14.17
N THR A 373 -10.66 -1.37 -15.02
CA THR A 373 -9.93 -2.60 -14.69
C THR A 373 -9.00 -2.39 -13.49
N GLY A 374 -8.29 -1.26 -13.46
CA GLY A 374 -7.45 -0.87 -12.32
C GLY A 374 -8.25 -0.65 -11.03
N GLY A 375 -9.46 -0.09 -11.16
CA GLY A 375 -10.38 0.06 -10.02
C GLY A 375 -10.80 -1.30 -9.44
N VAL A 376 -11.18 -2.27 -10.30
CA VAL A 376 -11.52 -3.63 -9.85
C VAL A 376 -10.31 -4.36 -9.26
N PHE A 377 -9.13 -4.17 -9.83
CA PHE A 377 -7.87 -4.71 -9.29
C PHE A 377 -7.58 -4.17 -7.89
N ASN A 378 -7.70 -2.86 -7.67
CA ASN A 378 -7.54 -2.26 -6.34
C ASN A 378 -8.62 -2.73 -5.36
N PHE A 379 -9.86 -2.87 -5.83
CA PHE A 379 -10.93 -3.42 -5.02
C PHE A 379 -10.62 -4.86 -4.56
N ALA A 380 -10.08 -5.70 -5.44
CA ALA A 380 -9.64 -7.06 -5.07
C ALA A 380 -8.55 -7.03 -3.98
N GLY A 381 -7.60 -6.09 -4.06
CA GLY A 381 -6.63 -5.86 -2.98
C GLY A 381 -7.28 -5.39 -1.68
N GLY A 382 -8.28 -4.50 -1.77
CA GLY A 382 -9.07 -4.03 -0.63
C GLY A 382 -9.83 -5.15 0.08
N LEU A 383 -10.35 -6.12 -0.68
CA LEU A 383 -10.97 -7.33 -0.09
C LEU A 383 -10.01 -8.11 0.80
N GLY A 384 -8.70 -8.16 0.47
CA GLY A 384 -7.69 -8.74 1.36
C GLY A 384 -7.62 -8.01 2.70
N GLY A 385 -7.66 -6.67 2.67
CA GLY A 385 -7.68 -5.84 3.88
C GLY A 385 -8.94 -6.01 4.74
N ILE A 386 -10.05 -6.39 4.12
CA ILE A 386 -11.31 -6.66 4.81
C ILE A 386 -11.31 -8.09 5.39
N THR A 387 -11.00 -9.08 4.56
CA THR A 387 -11.17 -10.48 4.90
C THR A 387 -10.09 -11.02 5.83
N VAL A 388 -8.82 -10.65 5.60
CA VAL A 388 -7.71 -11.20 6.38
C VAL A 388 -7.79 -10.88 7.86
N PRO A 389 -8.01 -9.63 8.30
CA PRO A 389 -8.13 -9.35 9.71
C PRO A 389 -9.26 -10.11 10.40
N LEU A 390 -10.41 -10.28 9.71
CA LEU A 390 -11.55 -11.02 10.24
C LEU A 390 -11.25 -12.51 10.33
N VAL A 391 -10.83 -13.14 9.22
CA VAL A 391 -10.58 -14.58 9.17
C VAL A 391 -9.48 -14.99 10.16
N VAL A 392 -8.38 -14.23 10.18
CA VAL A 392 -7.28 -14.50 11.12
C VAL A 392 -7.72 -14.30 12.57
N GLY A 393 -8.52 -13.26 12.85
CA GLY A 393 -9.07 -13.02 14.19
C GLY A 393 -9.92 -14.18 14.71
N TYR A 394 -10.85 -14.68 13.89
CA TYR A 394 -11.68 -15.85 14.23
C TYR A 394 -10.86 -17.13 14.40
N LEU A 395 -9.93 -17.39 13.46
CA LEU A 395 -9.08 -18.59 13.56
C LEU A 395 -8.17 -18.51 14.79
N ALA A 396 -7.55 -17.37 15.04
CA ALA A 396 -6.66 -17.19 16.18
C ALA A 396 -7.38 -17.27 17.54
N GLN A 397 -8.66 -16.88 17.59
CA GLN A 397 -9.47 -17.01 18.80
C GLN A 397 -9.85 -18.47 19.09
N GLY A 398 -10.26 -19.22 18.06
CA GLY A 398 -10.77 -20.57 18.25
C GLY A 398 -9.68 -21.65 18.30
N TYR A 399 -8.62 -21.49 17.51
CA TYR A 399 -7.64 -22.55 17.23
C TYR A 399 -6.18 -22.10 17.30
N GLY A 400 -5.89 -20.87 17.72
CA GLY A 400 -4.56 -20.26 17.64
C GLY A 400 -4.20 -19.77 16.24
N PHE A 401 -2.96 -19.30 16.07
CA PHE A 401 -2.52 -18.72 14.79
C PHE A 401 -2.12 -19.77 13.72
N ALA A 402 -1.96 -21.04 14.09
CA ALA A 402 -1.54 -22.08 13.16
C ALA A 402 -2.46 -22.21 11.93
N PRO A 403 -3.80 -22.30 12.06
CA PRO A 403 -4.70 -22.32 10.91
C PRO A 403 -4.69 -21.01 10.12
N ALA A 404 -4.43 -19.88 10.77
CA ALA A 404 -4.33 -18.59 10.08
C ALA A 404 -3.13 -18.54 9.13
N LEU A 405 -1.97 -19.06 9.52
CA LEU A 405 -0.80 -19.17 8.64
C LEU A 405 -1.05 -20.10 7.45
N VAL A 406 -1.78 -21.22 7.69
CA VAL A 406 -2.22 -22.11 6.60
C VAL A 406 -3.17 -21.38 5.63
N TYR A 407 -4.11 -20.58 6.17
CA TYR A 407 -5.01 -19.77 5.35
C TYR A 407 -4.24 -18.79 4.44
N ILE A 408 -3.29 -18.03 4.99
CA ILE A 408 -2.47 -17.08 4.20
C ILE A 408 -1.65 -17.83 3.14
N SER A 409 -1.04 -18.98 3.51
CA SER A 409 -0.29 -19.83 2.57
C SER A 409 -1.19 -20.36 1.44
N ALA A 410 -2.39 -20.83 1.75
CA ALA A 410 -3.36 -21.32 0.76
C ALA A 410 -3.79 -20.20 -0.20
N VAL A 411 -4.07 -19.00 0.31
CA VAL A 411 -4.40 -17.83 -0.51
C VAL A 411 -3.24 -17.47 -1.43
N ALA A 412 -2.00 -17.47 -0.95
CA ALA A 412 -0.81 -17.22 -1.78
C ALA A 412 -0.68 -18.28 -2.89
N LEU A 413 -0.89 -19.56 -2.57
CA LEU A 413 -0.88 -20.65 -3.55
C LEU A 413 -1.98 -20.48 -4.61
N ILE A 414 -3.22 -20.17 -4.20
CA ILE A 414 -4.32 -19.87 -5.13
C ILE A 414 -3.96 -18.71 -6.05
N GLY A 415 -3.33 -17.66 -5.51
CA GLY A 415 -2.81 -16.54 -6.29
C GLY A 415 -1.77 -16.97 -7.33
N ALA A 416 -0.80 -17.80 -6.96
CA ALA A 416 0.19 -18.33 -7.90
C ALA A 416 -0.46 -19.17 -9.01
N LEU A 417 -1.36 -20.09 -8.63
CA LEU A 417 -2.10 -20.92 -9.56
C LEU A 417 -2.98 -20.10 -10.50
N SER A 418 -3.56 -18.99 -10.03
CA SER A 418 -4.38 -18.12 -10.87
C SER A 418 -3.57 -17.50 -12.02
N TYR A 419 -2.30 -17.12 -11.79
CA TYR A 419 -1.42 -16.64 -12.85
C TYR A 419 -1.00 -17.74 -13.83
N ILE A 420 -0.83 -18.96 -13.37
CA ILE A 420 -0.46 -20.12 -14.20
C ILE A 420 -1.67 -20.54 -15.06
N LEU A 421 -2.84 -20.74 -14.44
CA LEU A 421 -3.99 -21.38 -15.08
C LEU A 421 -4.91 -20.39 -15.81
N LEU A 422 -5.11 -19.16 -15.27
CA LEU A 422 -6.11 -18.23 -15.80
C LEU A 422 -5.51 -17.16 -16.72
N VAL A 423 -4.33 -16.61 -16.38
CA VAL A 423 -3.77 -15.49 -17.13
C VAL A 423 -3.24 -15.93 -18.50
N GLY A 424 -2.60 -17.11 -18.60
CA GLY A 424 -2.06 -17.61 -19.87
C GLY A 424 -1.13 -16.61 -20.56
N ASP A 425 -1.29 -16.44 -21.88
CA ASP A 425 -0.51 -15.45 -22.67
C ASP A 425 -0.92 -14.02 -22.34
N VAL A 426 0.08 -13.16 -22.16
CA VAL A 426 -0.12 -11.74 -21.87
C VAL A 426 -0.34 -11.00 -23.20
N LYS A 427 -1.57 -11.08 -23.67
CA LYS A 427 -2.09 -10.29 -24.81
C LYS A 427 -3.32 -9.55 -24.34
N ARG A 428 -3.45 -8.31 -24.78
CA ARG A 428 -4.56 -7.43 -24.43
C ARG A 428 -5.91 -8.09 -24.71
N VAL A 429 -6.85 -7.93 -23.79
CA VAL A 429 -8.20 -8.48 -23.90
C VAL A 429 -9.05 -7.53 -24.75
N GLY A 430 -9.67 -8.02 -25.80
CA GLY A 430 -10.57 -7.28 -26.71
C GLY A 430 -9.97 -6.93 -28.03
#